data_6c5362c54879bec2800a50b7c52f011c
#
_entry.id   6c5362c54879bec2800a50b7c52f011c
#
_cell.length_a   1.000
_cell.length_b   1.000
_cell.length_c   1.000
_cell.angle_alpha   90.00
_cell.angle_beta   90.00
_cell.angle_gamma   90.00
#
_symmetry.space_group_name_H-M   'P 1'
#
loop_
_entity.id
_entity.type
_entity.pdbx_description
1 polymer ?
#
loop_
_entity_poly.entity_id
_entity_poly.type
_entity_poly.pdbx_seq_one_letter_code
_entity_poly.pdbx_strand_id
1 'polypeptide(L)'
;MCIRDRLCGFQRAPVPAGASVPVTIFVPWYALEYYDVTQEKMLVEQGDYRFSVGASSADIRLELECTVSGEVIPLRDLSRPTCVKNYDSKDGMETTLRFSYGKNDWYGCTNDWGGSFTFADSEFAGYTKAELWAAAPCAKATVTVYAGETALGSIDILPSRNMEDFQLYTIPLKAYSGKADLRLVVSGMASLYRVQLG
;
A
#
# COMPACT_ATOMS: atom_id res chain seq x y z
N MET A 1 -0.10 3.57 1.63
CA MET A 1 -0.18 5.04 1.83
C MET A 1 1.25 5.56 1.89
N CYS A 2 1.70 6.18 0.82
CA CYS A 2 3.04 6.76 0.79
C CYS A 2 3.04 7.97 1.72
N ILE A 3 3.58 7.84 2.93
CA ILE A 3 3.90 9.00 3.76
C ILE A 3 5.14 9.61 3.11
N ARG A 4 4.93 10.68 2.36
CA ARG A 4 6.03 11.29 1.59
C ARG A 4 7.07 11.91 2.50
N ASP A 5 6.62 12.60 3.56
CA ASP A 5 7.53 13.34 4.43
C ASP A 5 7.09 13.22 5.89
N ARG A 6 8.07 13.07 6.78
CA ARG A 6 7.86 13.04 8.22
C ARG A 6 8.79 14.04 8.88
N LEU A 7 8.26 14.89 9.74
CA LEU A 7 9.09 15.79 10.57
C LEU A 7 9.89 14.96 11.57
N CYS A 8 11.23 14.97 11.42
CA CYS A 8 12.14 14.21 12.26
C CYS A 8 12.78 15.03 13.36
N GLY A 9 12.77 16.37 13.26
CA GLY A 9 13.32 17.26 14.26
C GLY A 9 13.18 18.73 13.86
N PHE A 10 13.34 19.62 14.83
CA PHE A 10 13.38 21.06 14.59
C PHE A 10 14.25 21.75 15.64
N GLN A 11 14.80 22.91 15.28
CA GLN A 11 15.59 23.77 16.18
C GLN A 11 15.29 25.24 15.88
N ARG A 12 15.15 26.03 16.91
CA ARG A 12 15.09 27.50 16.80
C ARG A 12 16.42 28.07 17.27
N ALA A 13 17.01 28.94 16.48
CA ALA A 13 18.25 29.63 16.81
C ALA A 13 18.10 31.13 16.53
N PRO A 14 18.52 32.02 17.44
CA PRO A 14 18.63 33.45 17.15
C PRO A 14 19.80 33.66 16.19
N VAL A 15 19.55 34.33 15.07
CA VAL A 15 20.58 34.70 14.11
C VAL A 15 20.68 36.21 14.03
N PRO A 16 21.77 36.85 14.57
CA PRO A 16 21.97 38.27 14.45
C PRO A 16 22.12 38.71 12.99
N ALA A 17 21.80 39.98 12.71
CA ALA A 17 21.91 40.52 11.36
C ALA A 17 23.37 40.40 10.85
N GLY A 18 23.56 39.83 9.64
CA GLY A 18 24.84 39.59 9.01
C GLY A 18 25.66 38.42 9.58
N ALA A 19 25.13 37.68 10.55
CA ALA A 19 25.79 36.51 11.14
C ALA A 19 25.28 35.17 10.56
N SER A 20 26.12 34.13 10.69
CA SER A 20 25.77 32.73 10.44
C SER A 20 25.90 31.97 11.76
N VAL A 21 24.92 31.15 12.08
CA VAL A 21 24.89 30.32 13.28
C VAL A 21 24.76 28.87 12.90
N PRO A 22 25.69 27.97 13.30
CA PRO A 22 25.53 26.56 13.08
C PRO A 22 24.37 26.01 13.94
N VAL A 23 23.55 25.15 13.32
CA VAL A 23 22.42 24.49 14.00
C VAL A 23 22.59 22.99 13.84
N THR A 24 22.50 22.27 14.97
CA THR A 24 22.52 20.81 14.97
C THR A 24 21.14 20.28 15.31
N ILE A 25 20.57 19.47 14.44
CA ILE A 25 19.28 18.79 14.66
C ILE A 25 19.57 17.30 14.81
N PHE A 26 19.22 16.76 15.97
CA PHE A 26 19.36 15.33 16.21
C PHE A 26 18.13 14.59 15.68
N VAL A 27 18.36 13.61 14.81
CA VAL A 27 17.30 12.70 14.31
C VAL A 27 17.45 11.37 15.03
N PRO A 28 16.55 11.03 15.96
CA PRO A 28 16.63 9.77 16.68
C PRO A 28 16.25 8.61 15.77
N TRP A 29 16.81 7.41 16.03
CA TRP A 29 16.58 6.22 15.22
C TRP A 29 15.09 5.90 15.04
N TYR A 30 14.30 5.98 16.11
CA TYR A 30 12.85 5.72 16.06
C TYR A 30 12.07 6.69 15.14
N ALA A 31 12.67 7.84 14.78
CA ALA A 31 12.05 8.74 13.81
C ALA A 31 12.07 8.20 12.38
N LEU A 32 12.89 7.19 12.11
CA LEU A 32 12.98 6.50 10.83
C LEU A 32 12.11 5.23 10.81
N GLU A 33 11.60 4.79 11.95
CA GLU A 33 10.75 3.59 12.04
C GLU A 33 9.38 3.82 11.40
N TYR A 34 8.89 2.79 10.73
CA TYR A 34 7.50 2.67 10.30
C TYR A 34 6.97 1.28 10.64
N TYR A 35 5.64 1.13 10.67
CA TYR A 35 5.03 -0.17 10.87
C TYR A 35 4.91 -0.89 9.53
N ASP A 36 5.67 -1.97 9.36
CA ASP A 36 5.57 -2.84 8.19
C ASP A 36 4.41 -3.83 8.39
N VAL A 37 3.42 -3.75 7.50
CA VAL A 37 2.20 -4.57 7.55
C VAL A 37 2.44 -6.03 7.15
N THR A 38 3.56 -6.32 6.49
CA THR A 38 3.91 -7.68 6.07
C THR A 38 4.66 -8.42 7.15
N GLN A 39 5.49 -7.69 7.93
CA GLN A 39 6.26 -8.20 9.07
C GLN A 39 5.52 -8.05 10.40
N GLU A 40 4.42 -7.27 10.42
CA GLU A 40 3.62 -6.96 11.61
C GLU A 40 4.45 -6.35 12.76
N LYS A 41 5.45 -5.51 12.44
CA LYS A 41 6.32 -4.87 13.43
C LYS A 41 6.78 -3.47 13.02
N MET A 42 7.25 -2.69 14.00
CA MET A 42 7.99 -1.45 13.74
C MET A 42 9.42 -1.81 13.31
N LEU A 43 9.91 -1.17 12.27
CA LEU A 43 11.27 -1.38 11.78
C LEU A 43 11.81 -0.14 11.03
N VAL A 44 13.12 -0.09 10.86
CA VAL A 44 13.81 0.82 9.94
C VAL A 44 14.29 -0.03 8.77
N GLU A 45 13.80 0.27 7.57
CA GLU A 45 14.19 -0.43 6.36
C GLU A 45 15.58 0.01 5.91
N GLN A 46 16.36 -0.94 5.38
CA GLN A 46 17.62 -0.63 4.72
C GLN A 46 17.33 0.09 3.40
N GLY A 47 17.99 1.23 3.19
CA GLY A 47 17.81 1.96 1.93
C GLY A 47 18.38 3.37 1.96
N ASP A 48 18.11 4.10 0.89
CA ASP A 48 18.54 5.49 0.74
C ASP A 48 17.44 6.42 1.27
N TYR A 49 17.82 7.26 2.22
CA TYR A 49 16.97 8.23 2.87
C TYR A 49 17.38 9.64 2.46
N ARG A 50 16.37 10.47 2.17
CA ARG A 50 16.57 11.88 1.90
C ARG A 50 16.10 12.71 3.08
N PHE A 51 17.01 13.48 3.65
CA PHE A 51 16.74 14.46 4.70
C PHE A 51 16.61 15.84 4.07
N SER A 52 15.45 16.44 4.20
CA SER A 52 15.18 17.79 3.68
C SER A 52 15.15 18.77 4.85
N VAL A 53 15.88 19.87 4.73
CA VAL A 53 15.95 20.93 5.75
C VAL A 53 15.38 22.21 5.16
N GLY A 54 14.46 22.83 5.86
CA GLY A 54 13.82 24.07 5.40
C GLY A 54 13.04 24.77 6.50
N ALA A 55 12.42 25.87 6.16
CA ALA A 55 11.53 26.60 7.09
C ALA A 55 10.18 25.89 7.25
N SER A 56 9.77 25.09 6.27
CA SER A 56 8.59 24.23 6.27
C SER A 56 8.74 23.12 5.23
N SER A 57 7.82 22.17 5.17
CA SER A 57 7.78 21.15 4.11
C SER A 57 7.56 21.72 2.69
N ALA A 58 7.07 22.97 2.59
CA ALA A 58 6.90 23.68 1.33
C ALA A 58 8.08 24.62 0.97
N ASP A 59 9.01 24.85 1.91
CA ASP A 59 10.18 25.72 1.77
C ASP A 59 11.43 24.92 2.15
N ILE A 60 11.81 23.96 1.29
CA ILE A 60 13.04 23.15 1.43
C ILE A 60 14.21 23.93 0.86
N ARG A 61 15.32 23.99 1.58
CA ARG A 61 16.52 24.77 1.23
C ARG A 61 17.77 23.91 1.09
N LEU A 62 17.83 22.80 1.79
CA LEU A 62 18.95 21.86 1.75
C LEU A 62 18.37 20.44 1.73
N GLU A 63 19.07 19.56 1.02
CA GLU A 63 18.80 18.13 0.99
C GLU A 63 20.09 17.36 1.19
N LEU A 64 20.01 16.26 1.92
CA LEU A 64 21.08 15.31 2.15
C LEU A 64 20.54 13.92 1.90
N GLU A 65 21.21 13.14 1.08
CA GLU A 65 20.95 11.72 0.91
C GLU A 65 21.98 10.91 1.70
N CYS A 66 21.50 9.88 2.39
CA CYS A 66 22.38 8.93 3.06
C CYS A 66 21.75 7.54 3.03
N THR A 67 22.59 6.53 2.98
CA THR A 67 22.18 5.13 3.11
C THR A 67 22.05 4.78 4.59
N VAL A 68 20.91 4.27 4.97
CA VAL A 68 20.61 3.80 6.32
C VAL A 68 20.75 2.28 6.35
N SER A 69 21.54 1.76 7.29
CA SER A 69 21.61 0.33 7.58
C SER A 69 20.42 -0.06 8.42
N GLY A 70 19.52 -0.84 7.86
CA GLY A 70 18.30 -1.28 8.51
C GLY A 70 17.97 -2.74 8.17
N GLU A 71 16.71 -3.12 8.29
CA GLU A 71 16.24 -4.44 7.90
C GLU A 71 15.98 -4.53 6.40
N VAL A 72 16.33 -5.67 5.80
CA VAL A 72 15.94 -6.00 4.43
C VAL A 72 14.54 -6.59 4.47
N ILE A 73 13.60 -5.94 3.81
CA ILE A 73 12.22 -6.40 3.75
C ILE A 73 12.13 -7.55 2.75
N PRO A 74 11.63 -8.74 3.14
CA PRO A 74 11.41 -9.83 2.20
C PRO A 74 10.26 -9.49 1.24
N LEU A 75 10.18 -10.21 0.12
CA LEU A 75 9.04 -10.10 -0.79
C LEU A 75 7.74 -10.41 -0.03
N ARG A 76 6.67 -9.73 -0.44
CA ARG A 76 5.34 -9.93 0.14
C ARG A 76 4.84 -11.34 -0.16
N ASP A 77 4.57 -12.10 0.90
CA ASP A 77 3.93 -13.40 0.82
C ASP A 77 2.42 -13.24 0.60
N LEU A 78 1.95 -13.61 -0.58
CA LEU A 78 0.55 -13.56 -0.96
C LEU A 78 -0.21 -14.86 -0.69
N SER A 79 0.44 -15.89 -0.13
CA SER A 79 -0.19 -17.16 0.24
C SER A 79 -1.14 -17.04 1.44
N ARG A 80 -1.11 -15.89 2.14
CA ARG A 80 -2.00 -15.57 3.26
C ARG A 80 -3.03 -14.54 2.86
N PRO A 81 -4.24 -14.56 3.47
CA PRO A 81 -5.26 -13.55 3.21
C PRO A 81 -4.74 -12.13 3.50
N THR A 82 -4.54 -11.36 2.45
CA THR A 82 -4.05 -9.98 2.54
C THR A 82 -5.21 -9.01 2.41
N CYS A 83 -5.39 -8.14 3.41
CA CYS A 83 -6.39 -7.08 3.34
C CYS A 83 -6.00 -6.05 2.28
N VAL A 84 -6.97 -5.62 1.47
CA VAL A 84 -6.70 -4.66 0.39
C VAL A 84 -6.23 -3.29 0.89
N LYS A 85 -6.51 -2.91 2.14
CA LYS A 85 -5.97 -1.68 2.76
C LYS A 85 -4.44 -1.65 2.86
N ASN A 86 -3.78 -2.81 2.78
CA ASN A 86 -2.33 -2.96 2.83
C ASN A 86 -1.67 -2.75 1.45
N TYR A 87 -2.35 -2.02 0.55
CA TYR A 87 -1.81 -1.63 -0.74
C TYR A 87 -0.65 -0.65 -0.61
N ASP A 88 0.24 -0.66 -1.58
CA ASP A 88 1.33 0.33 -1.70
C ASP A 88 0.90 1.53 -2.56
N SER A 89 0.13 1.27 -3.62
CA SER A 89 -0.48 2.34 -4.43
C SER A 89 -1.90 1.98 -4.87
N LYS A 90 -2.69 3.00 -5.17
CA LYS A 90 -4.06 2.86 -5.67
C LYS A 90 -4.35 3.90 -6.74
N ASP A 91 -5.25 3.56 -7.65
CA ASP A 91 -5.81 4.46 -8.63
C ASP A 91 -7.31 4.21 -8.75
N GLY A 92 -8.14 5.28 -8.70
CA GLY A 92 -9.61 5.18 -8.78
C GLY A 92 -10.29 4.39 -7.65
N MET A 93 -9.53 3.96 -6.63
CA MET A 93 -10.05 3.23 -5.48
C MET A 93 -10.09 4.11 -4.23
N GLU A 94 -11.14 3.93 -3.42
CA GLU A 94 -11.25 4.52 -2.09
C GLU A 94 -11.17 3.41 -1.03
N THR A 95 -10.69 3.76 0.17
CA THR A 95 -10.69 2.84 1.31
C THR A 95 -11.68 3.33 2.35
N THR A 96 -12.53 2.44 2.83
CA THR A 96 -13.53 2.77 3.84
C THR A 96 -13.56 1.73 4.96
N LEU A 97 -14.06 2.13 6.11
CA LEU A 97 -14.14 1.29 7.29
C LEU A 97 -15.43 0.48 7.26
N ARG A 98 -15.31 -0.82 7.40
CA ARG A 98 -16.42 -1.74 7.60
C ARG A 98 -16.78 -1.80 9.09
N PHE A 99 -17.99 -1.44 9.40
CA PHE A 99 -18.58 -1.63 10.74
C PHE A 99 -19.32 -2.97 10.78
N SER A 100 -18.69 -4.00 11.29
CA SER A 100 -19.33 -5.28 11.55
C SER A 100 -19.20 -5.62 13.03
N TYR A 101 -20.24 -6.20 13.64
CA TYR A 101 -20.36 -6.52 15.05
C TYR A 101 -19.03 -6.84 15.75
N GLY A 102 -18.46 -5.83 16.44
CA GLY A 102 -17.26 -5.95 17.26
C GLY A 102 -15.91 -6.01 16.51
N LYS A 103 -15.89 -5.88 15.19
CA LYS A 103 -14.65 -5.83 14.39
C LYS A 103 -14.73 -4.68 13.40
N ASN A 104 -13.86 -3.70 13.59
CA ASN A 104 -13.60 -2.67 12.59
C ASN A 104 -12.56 -3.21 11.61
N ASP A 105 -12.94 -3.36 10.35
CA ASP A 105 -12.01 -3.78 9.30
C ASP A 105 -12.19 -2.88 8.07
N TRP A 106 -11.22 -2.90 7.18
CA TRP A 106 -11.19 -2.00 6.05
C TRP A 106 -11.40 -2.76 4.75
N TYR A 107 -12.11 -2.14 3.82
CA TYR A 107 -12.20 -2.60 2.45
C TYR A 107 -11.92 -1.45 1.48
N GLY A 108 -11.60 -1.79 0.24
CA GLY A 108 -11.48 -0.84 -0.84
C GLY A 108 -12.69 -0.90 -1.75
N CYS A 109 -13.13 0.24 -2.24
CA CYS A 109 -14.21 0.32 -3.20
C CYS A 109 -13.87 1.22 -4.38
N THR A 110 -14.45 0.92 -5.53
CA THR A 110 -14.42 1.79 -6.69
C THR A 110 -15.66 2.69 -6.71
N ASN A 111 -15.55 3.79 -7.43
CA ASN A 111 -16.70 4.48 -8.03
C ASN A 111 -17.18 3.72 -9.29
N ASP A 112 -18.11 4.29 -10.04
CA ASP A 112 -18.71 3.68 -11.24
C ASP A 112 -17.72 3.35 -12.36
N TRP A 113 -16.51 3.89 -12.32
CA TRP A 113 -15.51 3.82 -13.40
C TRP A 113 -14.46 2.71 -13.21
N GLY A 114 -14.38 2.17 -12.02
CA GLY A 114 -13.37 1.18 -11.67
C GLY A 114 -12.12 1.79 -11.07
N GLY A 115 -11.06 0.97 -10.93
CA GLY A 115 -9.79 1.38 -10.31
C GLY A 115 -8.84 0.22 -10.09
N SER A 116 -7.77 0.46 -9.37
CA SER A 116 -6.81 -0.60 -9.03
C SER A 116 -6.18 -0.43 -7.66
N PHE A 117 -5.76 -1.57 -7.08
CA PHE A 117 -4.80 -1.66 -5.98
C PHE A 117 -3.54 -2.35 -6.45
N THR A 118 -2.39 -1.84 -6.03
CA THR A 118 -1.09 -2.44 -6.28
C THR A 118 -0.41 -2.80 -4.97
N PHE A 119 0.10 -4.02 -4.89
CA PHE A 119 0.90 -4.55 -3.81
C PHE A 119 2.30 -4.80 -4.37
N ALA A 120 3.21 -3.90 -4.03
CA ALA A 120 4.57 -3.92 -4.53
C ALA A 120 5.37 -5.11 -3.99
N ASP A 121 6.43 -5.45 -4.70
CA ASP A 121 7.44 -6.42 -4.29
C ASP A 121 6.85 -7.75 -3.80
N SER A 122 5.86 -8.26 -4.54
CA SER A 122 5.17 -9.50 -4.22
C SER A 122 5.88 -10.71 -4.80
N GLU A 123 5.86 -11.83 -4.06
CA GLU A 123 6.38 -13.10 -4.51
C GLU A 123 5.28 -13.93 -5.18
N PHE A 124 5.58 -14.41 -6.39
CA PHE A 124 4.74 -15.35 -7.10
C PHE A 124 5.43 -16.71 -7.16
N ALA A 125 4.88 -17.68 -6.44
CA ALA A 125 5.44 -19.02 -6.29
C ALA A 125 4.77 -20.07 -7.23
N GLY A 126 4.34 -19.64 -8.43
CA GLY A 126 3.63 -20.51 -9.37
C GLY A 126 2.19 -20.78 -8.95
N TYR A 127 1.55 -19.85 -8.31
CA TYR A 127 0.14 -19.94 -7.90
C TYR A 127 -0.78 -20.19 -9.09
N THR A 128 -1.79 -21.04 -8.90
CA THR A 128 -2.75 -21.44 -9.93
C THR A 128 -4.12 -20.81 -9.77
N LYS A 129 -4.37 -20.20 -8.62
CA LYS A 129 -5.62 -19.49 -8.31
C LYS A 129 -5.38 -18.25 -7.45
N ALA A 130 -6.31 -17.30 -7.53
CA ALA A 130 -6.50 -16.27 -6.54
C ALA A 130 -7.87 -16.42 -5.88
N GLU A 131 -7.93 -16.26 -4.58
CA GLU A 131 -9.17 -16.15 -3.81
C GLU A 131 -9.39 -14.67 -3.47
N LEU A 132 -10.54 -14.16 -3.84
CA LEU A 132 -10.89 -12.75 -3.70
C LEU A 132 -12.24 -12.62 -2.98
N TRP A 133 -12.26 -11.87 -1.89
CA TRP A 133 -13.51 -11.46 -1.22
C TRP A 133 -13.95 -10.12 -1.80
N ALA A 134 -15.05 -10.14 -2.54
CA ALA A 134 -15.56 -8.99 -3.29
C ALA A 134 -17.07 -8.88 -3.24
N ALA A 135 -17.59 -7.67 -3.48
CA ALA A 135 -19.00 -7.35 -3.61
C ALA A 135 -19.21 -6.35 -4.77
N ALA A 136 -20.33 -6.41 -5.47
CA ALA A 136 -20.70 -5.46 -6.53
C ALA A 136 -22.15 -4.99 -6.34
N PRO A 137 -22.41 -3.84 -5.68
CA PRO A 137 -23.74 -3.49 -5.16
C PRO A 137 -24.76 -3.11 -6.23
N CYS A 138 -24.33 -2.65 -7.39
CA CYS A 138 -25.25 -2.08 -8.40
C CYS A 138 -25.39 -2.96 -9.64
N ALA A 139 -24.26 -3.40 -10.19
CA ALA A 139 -24.21 -4.15 -11.43
C ALA A 139 -23.00 -5.10 -11.37
N LYS A 140 -22.92 -5.98 -12.34
CA LYS A 140 -21.73 -6.82 -12.52
C LYS A 140 -20.48 -5.95 -12.70
N ALA A 141 -19.43 -6.29 -11.97
CA ALA A 141 -18.09 -5.73 -12.14
C ALA A 141 -17.11 -6.84 -12.54
N THR A 142 -15.96 -6.50 -13.06
CA THR A 142 -14.91 -7.46 -13.40
C THR A 142 -13.65 -7.15 -12.63
N VAL A 143 -13.01 -8.16 -12.04
CA VAL A 143 -11.70 -8.03 -11.42
C VAL A 143 -10.69 -8.84 -12.21
N THR A 144 -9.57 -8.20 -12.57
CA THR A 144 -8.44 -8.83 -13.25
C THR A 144 -7.21 -8.78 -12.34
N VAL A 145 -6.54 -9.91 -12.21
CA VAL A 145 -5.30 -10.09 -11.45
C VAL A 145 -4.10 -9.99 -12.40
N TYR A 146 -3.15 -9.14 -12.05
CA TYR A 146 -1.91 -8.96 -12.81
C TYR A 146 -0.69 -9.26 -11.94
N ALA A 147 0.36 -9.78 -12.58
CA ALA A 147 1.74 -9.73 -12.09
C ALA A 147 2.51 -8.74 -12.97
N GLY A 148 2.83 -7.58 -12.40
CA GLY A 148 3.33 -6.43 -13.17
C GLY A 148 2.35 -6.03 -14.28
N GLU A 149 2.77 -6.14 -15.53
CA GLU A 149 1.92 -5.87 -16.71
C GLU A 149 1.26 -7.12 -17.30
N THR A 150 1.52 -8.31 -16.72
CA THR A 150 1.00 -9.59 -17.24
C THR A 150 -0.34 -9.92 -16.60
N ALA A 151 -1.41 -10.00 -17.38
CA ALA A 151 -2.72 -10.46 -16.91
C ALA A 151 -2.70 -11.97 -16.65
N LEU A 152 -2.94 -12.37 -15.42
CA LEU A 152 -2.94 -13.78 -14.99
C LEU A 152 -4.32 -14.42 -15.07
N GLY A 153 -5.37 -13.67 -14.73
CA GLY A 153 -6.73 -14.18 -14.74
C GLY A 153 -7.75 -13.08 -14.41
N SER A 154 -9.01 -13.34 -14.67
CA SER A 154 -10.11 -12.43 -14.38
C SER A 154 -11.38 -13.16 -13.99
N ILE A 155 -12.27 -12.47 -13.28
CA ILE A 155 -13.58 -12.97 -12.90
C ILE A 155 -14.62 -11.85 -12.87
N ASP A 156 -15.86 -12.21 -13.17
CA ASP A 156 -17.01 -11.34 -13.00
C ASP A 156 -17.53 -11.44 -11.56
N ILE A 157 -17.62 -10.31 -10.90
CA ILE A 157 -18.26 -10.18 -9.59
C ILE A 157 -19.74 -9.93 -9.82
N LEU A 158 -20.56 -10.83 -9.34
CA LEU A 158 -22.02 -10.76 -9.52
C LEU A 158 -22.62 -9.71 -8.58
N PRO A 159 -23.79 -9.15 -8.96
CA PRO A 159 -24.48 -8.18 -8.12
C PRO A 159 -24.76 -8.69 -6.70
N SER A 160 -24.44 -7.89 -5.70
CA SER A 160 -24.63 -8.14 -4.29
C SER A 160 -25.62 -7.15 -3.66
N ARG A 161 -26.10 -7.41 -2.42
CA ARG A 161 -27.08 -6.55 -1.73
C ARG A 161 -26.52 -5.15 -1.44
N ASN A 162 -25.24 -5.07 -1.11
CA ASN A 162 -24.56 -3.83 -0.77
C ASN A 162 -23.05 -4.00 -0.91
N MET A 163 -22.29 -2.95 -0.63
CA MET A 163 -20.82 -2.90 -0.74
C MET A 163 -20.08 -3.78 0.28
N GLU A 164 -20.76 -4.31 1.29
CA GLU A 164 -20.18 -5.15 2.35
C GLU A 164 -20.66 -6.60 2.30
N ASP A 165 -21.52 -6.94 1.35
CA ASP A 165 -22.00 -8.32 1.13
C ASP A 165 -20.95 -9.12 0.33
N PHE A 166 -19.79 -9.30 0.95
CA PHE A 166 -18.63 -9.95 0.31
C PHE A 166 -18.87 -11.44 0.11
N GLN A 167 -18.67 -11.86 -1.14
CA GLN A 167 -18.64 -13.25 -1.55
C GLN A 167 -17.21 -13.66 -1.88
N LEU A 168 -16.88 -14.93 -1.70
CA LEU A 168 -15.60 -15.50 -2.11
C LEU A 168 -15.66 -15.88 -3.59
N TYR A 169 -14.72 -15.35 -4.36
CA TYR A 169 -14.50 -15.67 -5.76
C TYR A 169 -13.15 -16.35 -5.94
N THR A 170 -13.12 -17.41 -6.73
CA THR A 170 -11.88 -18.10 -7.10
C THR A 170 -11.56 -17.80 -8.56
N ILE A 171 -10.43 -17.19 -8.80
CA ILE A 171 -9.93 -16.78 -10.11
C ILE A 171 -8.85 -17.76 -10.54
N PRO A 172 -9.03 -18.57 -11.59
CA PRO A 172 -7.95 -19.37 -12.15
C PRO A 172 -6.85 -18.46 -12.71
N LEU A 173 -5.60 -18.75 -12.35
CA LEU A 173 -4.44 -17.95 -12.78
C LEU A 173 -3.61 -18.72 -13.80
N LYS A 174 -3.07 -18.01 -14.78
CA LYS A 174 -1.94 -18.47 -15.58
C LYS A 174 -0.71 -18.55 -14.70
N ALA A 175 0.12 -19.55 -14.90
CA ALA A 175 1.34 -19.74 -14.13
C ALA A 175 2.27 -18.53 -14.30
N TYR A 176 2.75 -18.01 -13.17
CA TYR A 176 3.74 -16.96 -13.09
C TYR A 176 4.61 -17.22 -11.86
N SER A 177 5.91 -16.98 -11.95
CA SER A 177 6.84 -17.18 -10.86
C SER A 177 7.87 -16.06 -10.82
N GLY A 178 8.30 -15.66 -9.63
CA GLY A 178 9.28 -14.63 -9.40
C GLY A 178 8.70 -13.38 -8.75
N LYS A 179 9.51 -12.33 -8.68
CA LYS A 179 9.12 -11.04 -8.12
C LYS A 179 8.33 -10.22 -9.14
N ALA A 180 7.19 -9.71 -8.74
CA ALA A 180 6.42 -8.71 -9.48
C ALA A 180 5.44 -7.97 -8.54
N ASP A 181 4.90 -6.86 -9.00
CA ASP A 181 3.80 -6.21 -8.30
C ASP A 181 2.50 -6.95 -8.57
N LEU A 182 1.77 -7.34 -7.51
CA LEU A 182 0.39 -7.79 -7.66
C LEU A 182 -0.50 -6.57 -7.90
N ARG A 183 -1.24 -6.56 -9.01
CA ARG A 183 -2.26 -5.55 -9.27
C ARG A 183 -3.63 -6.19 -9.39
N LEU A 184 -4.59 -5.64 -8.65
CA LEU A 184 -6.01 -5.96 -8.75
C LEU A 184 -6.69 -4.82 -9.49
N VAL A 185 -7.08 -5.04 -10.72
CA VAL A 185 -7.74 -4.03 -11.56
C VAL A 185 -9.23 -4.33 -11.61
N VAL A 186 -10.03 -3.35 -11.22
CA VAL A 186 -11.49 -3.43 -11.18
C VAL A 186 -12.07 -2.60 -12.30
N SER A 187 -12.99 -3.19 -13.07
CA SER A 187 -13.82 -2.50 -14.04
C SER A 187 -15.27 -2.51 -13.57
N GLY A 188 -15.88 -1.34 -13.42
CA GLY A 188 -17.19 -1.15 -12.81
C GLY A 188 -17.14 -0.89 -11.30
N MET A 189 -18.31 -0.86 -10.65
CA MET A 189 -18.41 -0.59 -9.23
C MET A 189 -18.29 -1.88 -8.43
N ALA A 190 -17.22 -2.02 -7.64
CA ALA A 190 -17.05 -3.15 -6.73
C ALA A 190 -16.29 -2.74 -5.47
N SER A 191 -16.46 -3.54 -4.44
CA SER A 191 -15.69 -3.50 -3.20
C SER A 191 -14.82 -4.73 -3.10
N LEU A 192 -13.56 -4.54 -2.72
CA LEU A 192 -12.60 -5.59 -2.47
C LEU A 192 -12.21 -5.57 -0.99
N TYR A 193 -12.18 -6.75 -0.37
CA TYR A 193 -11.86 -6.88 1.05
C TYR A 193 -10.51 -7.55 1.27
N ARG A 194 -10.33 -8.74 0.74
CA ARG A 194 -9.09 -9.52 0.86
C ARG A 194 -8.76 -10.25 -0.43
N VAL A 195 -7.47 -10.50 -0.62
CA VAL A 195 -6.94 -11.36 -1.68
C VAL A 195 -5.97 -12.37 -1.09
N GLN A 196 -5.92 -13.57 -1.68
CA GLN A 196 -4.98 -14.63 -1.36
C GLN A 196 -4.64 -15.39 -2.64
N LEU A 197 -3.37 -15.78 -2.82
CA LEU A 197 -2.93 -16.63 -3.92
C LEU A 197 -2.65 -18.06 -3.42
N GLY A 198 -2.93 -19.07 -4.26
CA GLY A 198 -2.75 -20.48 -3.91
C GLY A 198 -2.57 -21.41 -5.11
#